data_03d573d62865f3499911d62e0d89dd90
#
_entry.id   03d573d62865f3499911d62e0d89dd90
#
_cell.length_a   1.000
_cell.length_b   1.000
_cell.length_c   1.000
_cell.angle_alpha   90.00
_cell.angle_beta   90.00
_cell.angle_gamma   90.00
#
_symmetry.space_group_name_H-M   'P 1'
#
loop_
_entity.id
_entity.type
_entity.pdbx_description
1 polymer ?
#
loop_
_entity_poly.entity_id
_entity_poly.type
_entity_poly.pdbx_seq_one_letter_code
_entity_poly.pdbx_strand_id
1 'polypeptide(L)'
;VVRMTDGAALRALIEREKPRLVVPEIEAIATDMLVEVEREGLAEVIPTARAARLTMNREGIRRLAAEELGLPTSPYRFADSLAELQAAIDGANGPAIGYPCVVKPVMSSSGKGQSLVKTPADVKAAWDYAASAGRVDAGRVIVEGFIDFDYEITQLTVRALGESGQVETFFCEPIGHVQVSGDYVESW
;
A
#
# COMPACT_ATOMS: atom_id res chain seq x y z
N VAL A 1 25.18 8.74 1.87
CA VAL A 1 23.70 8.79 1.86
C VAL A 1 23.25 8.89 0.42
N VAL A 2 22.31 8.04 0.01
CA VAL A 2 21.73 8.07 -1.32
C VAL A 2 20.22 8.32 -1.22
N ARG A 3 19.63 8.87 -2.28
CA ARG A 3 18.17 8.97 -2.39
C ARG A 3 17.64 7.57 -2.73
N MET A 4 16.89 6.94 -1.82
CA MET A 4 16.38 5.57 -1.99
C MET A 4 15.36 5.42 -3.13
N THR A 5 14.70 6.51 -3.54
CA THR A 5 13.80 6.51 -4.72
C THR A 5 14.53 6.63 -6.05
N ASP A 6 15.84 6.89 -6.05
CA ASP A 6 16.70 6.87 -7.24
C ASP A 6 17.24 5.45 -7.43
N GLY A 7 16.66 4.71 -8.39
CA GLY A 7 17.03 3.33 -8.66
C GLY A 7 18.50 3.17 -9.06
N ALA A 8 19.05 4.08 -9.85
CA ALA A 8 20.44 4.01 -10.27
C ALA A 8 21.40 4.21 -9.08
N ALA A 9 21.11 5.18 -8.22
CA ALA A 9 21.90 5.43 -7.01
C ALA A 9 21.78 4.27 -6.00
N LEU A 10 20.60 3.67 -5.86
CA LEU A 10 20.38 2.50 -5.02
C LEU A 10 21.16 1.29 -5.54
N ARG A 11 21.11 1.02 -6.85
CA ARG A 11 21.87 -0.04 -7.48
C ARG A 11 23.38 0.13 -7.28
N ALA A 12 23.90 1.32 -7.57
CA ALA A 12 25.33 1.61 -7.39
C ALA A 12 25.78 1.43 -5.94
N LEU A 13 24.92 1.75 -4.97
CA LEU A 13 25.17 1.50 -3.55
C LEU A 13 25.28 0.00 -3.27
N ILE A 14 24.33 -0.80 -3.73
CA ILE A 14 24.29 -2.26 -3.53
C ILE A 14 25.53 -2.93 -4.17
N GLU A 15 25.88 -2.55 -5.39
CA GLU A 15 27.05 -3.07 -6.09
C GLU A 15 28.38 -2.74 -5.36
N ARG A 16 28.46 -1.55 -4.75
CA ARG A 16 29.63 -1.12 -3.99
C ARG A 16 29.73 -1.82 -2.64
N GLU A 17 28.65 -1.84 -1.87
CA GLU A 17 28.63 -2.39 -0.50
C GLU A 17 28.51 -3.92 -0.47
N LYS A 18 28.00 -4.52 -1.54
CA LYS A 18 27.79 -5.98 -1.70
C LYS A 18 27.10 -6.62 -0.49
N PRO A 19 25.95 -6.07 -0.05
CA PRO A 19 25.22 -6.67 1.06
C PRO A 19 24.72 -8.06 0.67
N ARG A 20 24.73 -8.98 1.63
CA ARG A 20 24.07 -10.29 1.43
C ARG A 20 22.57 -10.15 1.39
N LEU A 21 22.01 -9.29 2.26
CA LEU A 21 20.58 -9.08 2.42
C LEU A 21 20.25 -7.60 2.25
N VAL A 22 19.12 -7.33 1.57
CA VAL A 22 18.48 -6.03 1.51
C VAL A 22 17.09 -6.17 2.13
N VAL A 23 16.79 -5.39 3.17
CA VAL A 23 15.51 -5.42 3.87
C VAL A 23 14.81 -4.09 3.64
N PRO A 24 13.90 -4.00 2.64
CA PRO A 24 13.14 -2.79 2.40
C PRO A 24 12.11 -2.61 3.52
N GLU A 25 12.11 -1.45 4.16
CA GLU A 25 11.21 -1.13 5.27
C GLU A 25 10.36 0.11 4.96
N ILE A 26 10.96 1.12 4.33
CA ILE A 26 10.28 2.37 4.01
C ILE A 26 9.66 2.34 2.61
N GLU A 27 8.45 2.90 2.44
CA GLU A 27 7.72 2.91 1.16
C GLU A 27 8.44 3.76 0.08
N ALA A 28 9.24 4.75 0.49
CA ALA A 28 9.98 5.63 -0.41
C ALA A 28 11.30 4.99 -0.87
N ILE A 29 11.21 3.84 -1.55
CA ILE A 29 12.35 3.11 -2.12
C ILE A 29 12.04 2.69 -3.55
N ALA A 30 13.06 2.62 -4.42
CA ALA A 30 12.94 2.17 -5.80
C ALA A 30 12.73 0.64 -5.87
N THR A 31 11.51 0.19 -5.62
CA THR A 31 11.16 -1.25 -5.57
C THR A 31 11.38 -1.95 -6.91
N ASP A 32 11.21 -1.27 -8.05
CA ASP A 32 11.50 -1.85 -9.36
C ASP A 32 12.99 -2.19 -9.51
N MET A 33 13.88 -1.33 -8.98
CA MET A 33 15.31 -1.63 -8.94
C MET A 33 15.64 -2.83 -8.04
N LEU A 34 14.93 -2.98 -6.92
CA LEU A 34 15.09 -4.17 -6.06
C LEU A 34 14.70 -5.46 -6.78
N VAL A 35 13.68 -5.43 -7.64
CA VAL A 35 13.31 -6.59 -8.49
C VAL A 35 14.45 -6.96 -9.43
N GLU A 36 15.15 -5.98 -10.03
CA GLU A 36 16.31 -6.24 -10.88
C GLU A 36 17.49 -6.79 -10.07
N VAL A 37 17.79 -6.21 -8.91
CA VAL A 37 18.84 -6.66 -7.99
C VAL A 37 18.64 -8.13 -7.59
N GLU A 38 17.42 -8.51 -7.22
CA GLU A 38 17.05 -9.87 -6.84
C GLU A 38 17.19 -10.83 -8.04
N ARG A 39 16.64 -10.43 -9.21
CA ARG A 39 16.73 -11.23 -10.44
C ARG A 39 18.16 -11.49 -10.88
N GLU A 40 19.06 -10.52 -10.72
CA GLU A 40 20.47 -10.62 -11.08
C GLU A 40 21.33 -11.28 -10.03
N GLY A 41 20.76 -11.59 -8.85
CA GLY A 41 21.48 -12.23 -7.75
C GLY A 41 22.53 -11.34 -7.08
N LEU A 42 22.39 -10.02 -7.20
CA LEU A 42 23.30 -9.06 -6.56
C LEU A 42 23.13 -9.01 -5.03
N ALA A 43 21.92 -9.25 -4.55
CA ALA A 43 21.58 -9.41 -3.14
C ALA A 43 20.26 -10.17 -3.00
N GLU A 44 20.06 -10.84 -1.87
CA GLU A 44 18.76 -11.38 -1.47
C GLU A 44 17.90 -10.26 -0.89
N VAL A 45 16.63 -10.16 -1.31
CA VAL A 45 15.71 -9.12 -0.84
C VAL A 45 14.64 -9.78 0.05
N ILE A 46 14.49 -9.33 1.29
CA ILE A 46 13.55 -9.89 2.27
C ILE A 46 12.73 -8.77 2.93
N PRO A 47 11.37 -8.78 2.79
CA PRO A 47 10.57 -9.70 1.95
C PRO A 47 10.95 -9.59 0.49
N THR A 48 10.55 -10.57 -0.34
CA THR A 48 10.96 -10.56 -1.77
C THR A 48 10.68 -9.21 -2.42
N ALA A 49 11.50 -8.80 -3.37
CA ALA A 49 11.33 -7.52 -4.06
C ALA A 49 9.92 -7.37 -4.67
N ARG A 50 9.34 -8.48 -5.20
CA ARG A 50 7.96 -8.50 -5.66
C ARG A 50 6.95 -8.19 -4.55
N ALA A 51 7.13 -8.79 -3.37
CA ALA A 51 6.24 -8.55 -2.23
C ALA A 51 6.34 -7.08 -1.77
N ALA A 52 7.54 -6.54 -1.61
CA ALA A 52 7.76 -5.14 -1.26
C ALA A 52 7.11 -4.19 -2.27
N ARG A 53 7.31 -4.43 -3.57
CA ARG A 53 6.72 -3.63 -4.64
C ARG A 53 5.19 -3.62 -4.60
N LEU A 54 4.56 -4.76 -4.35
CA LEU A 54 3.10 -4.87 -4.31
C LEU A 54 2.51 -4.28 -3.03
N THR A 55 3.10 -4.57 -1.88
CA THR A 55 2.53 -4.14 -0.59
C THR A 55 2.77 -2.66 -0.29
N MET A 56 3.85 -2.08 -0.81
CA MET A 56 4.14 -0.65 -0.67
C MET A 56 3.31 0.23 -1.62
N ASN A 57 2.54 -0.36 -2.54
CA ASN A 57 1.66 0.32 -3.47
C ASN A 57 0.22 -0.17 -3.30
N ARG A 58 -0.68 0.72 -2.87
CA ARG A 58 -2.10 0.38 -2.65
C ARG A 58 -2.80 -0.11 -3.92
N GLU A 59 -2.42 0.38 -5.09
CA GLU A 59 -2.98 -0.11 -6.35
C GLU A 59 -2.50 -1.54 -6.63
N GLY A 60 -1.21 -1.80 -6.49
CA GLY A 60 -0.65 -3.13 -6.73
C GLY A 60 -1.27 -4.20 -5.85
N ILE A 61 -1.30 -3.97 -4.53
CA ILE A 61 -1.87 -4.96 -3.59
C ILE A 61 -3.39 -5.08 -3.74
N ARG A 62 -4.11 -3.98 -4.03
CA ARG A 62 -5.56 -4.00 -4.19
C ARG A 62 -5.97 -4.79 -5.44
N ARG A 63 -5.31 -4.56 -6.57
CA ARG A 63 -5.57 -5.31 -7.79
C ARG A 63 -5.22 -6.78 -7.65
N LEU A 64 -4.07 -7.09 -7.03
CA LEU A 64 -3.72 -8.47 -6.73
C LEU A 64 -4.82 -9.16 -5.91
N ALA A 65 -5.26 -8.54 -4.82
CA ALA A 65 -6.27 -9.13 -3.94
C ALA A 65 -7.63 -9.30 -4.63
N ALA A 66 -8.14 -8.23 -5.24
CA ALA A 66 -9.50 -8.20 -5.78
C ALA A 66 -9.61 -8.83 -7.18
N GLU A 67 -8.66 -8.53 -8.09
CA GLU A 67 -8.80 -8.85 -9.51
C GLU A 67 -8.09 -10.17 -9.86
N GLU A 68 -6.94 -10.48 -9.26
CA GLU A 68 -6.21 -11.71 -9.54
C GLU A 68 -6.58 -12.86 -8.61
N LEU A 69 -6.71 -12.58 -7.30
CA LEU A 69 -7.00 -13.61 -6.30
C LEU A 69 -8.48 -13.74 -5.96
N GLY A 70 -9.33 -12.81 -6.41
CA GLY A 70 -10.78 -12.83 -6.16
C GLY A 70 -11.15 -12.71 -4.68
N LEU A 71 -10.28 -12.12 -3.85
CA LEU A 71 -10.54 -11.94 -2.44
C LEU A 71 -11.55 -10.80 -2.22
N PRO A 72 -12.43 -10.90 -1.21
CA PRO A 72 -13.35 -9.84 -0.87
C PRO A 72 -12.58 -8.60 -0.41
N THR A 73 -12.90 -7.45 -1.04
CA THR A 73 -12.36 -6.13 -0.68
C THR A 73 -13.51 -5.13 -0.64
N SER A 74 -13.28 -3.96 -0.02
CA SER A 74 -14.22 -2.85 -0.21
C SER A 74 -14.30 -2.48 -1.69
N PRO A 75 -15.46 -2.01 -2.20
CA PRO A 75 -15.54 -1.41 -3.53
C PRO A 75 -14.52 -0.30 -3.66
N TYR A 76 -13.81 -0.23 -4.80
CA TYR A 76 -12.76 0.78 -4.97
C TYR A 76 -12.65 1.26 -6.42
N ARG A 77 -12.09 2.46 -6.59
CA ARG A 77 -11.69 3.04 -7.86
C ARG A 77 -10.39 3.84 -7.69
N PHE A 78 -9.62 3.97 -8.77
CA PHE A 78 -8.46 4.87 -8.82
C PHE A 78 -8.81 6.11 -9.61
N ALA A 79 -8.19 7.24 -9.25
CA ALA A 79 -8.38 8.51 -9.93
C ALA A 79 -7.05 9.27 -10.00
N ASP A 80 -6.80 9.88 -11.16
CA ASP A 80 -5.61 10.70 -11.44
C ASP A 80 -5.93 12.21 -11.45
N SER A 81 -7.19 12.56 -11.22
CA SER A 81 -7.66 13.93 -11.14
C SER A 81 -8.87 14.07 -10.21
N LEU A 82 -9.10 15.30 -9.74
CA LEU A 82 -10.32 15.63 -8.96
C LEU A 82 -11.60 15.27 -9.71
N ALA A 83 -11.62 15.50 -11.04
CA ALA A 83 -12.77 15.18 -11.87
C ALA A 83 -13.02 13.67 -11.95
N GLU A 84 -11.98 12.88 -12.08
CA GLU A 84 -12.07 11.41 -12.05
C GLU A 84 -12.50 10.89 -10.68
N LEU A 85 -11.99 11.48 -9.60
CA LEU A 85 -12.39 11.14 -8.24
C LEU A 85 -13.88 11.38 -8.05
N GLN A 86 -14.39 12.55 -8.46
CA GLN A 86 -15.81 12.87 -8.40
C GLN A 86 -16.63 11.89 -9.24
N ALA A 87 -16.21 11.62 -10.49
CA ALA A 87 -16.87 10.66 -11.37
C ALA A 87 -16.88 9.23 -10.80
N ALA A 88 -15.84 8.83 -10.09
CA ALA A 88 -15.76 7.52 -9.43
C ALA A 88 -16.76 7.42 -8.25
N ILE A 89 -16.88 8.48 -7.47
CA ILE A 89 -17.83 8.54 -6.35
C ILE A 89 -19.26 8.56 -6.86
N ASP A 90 -19.57 9.39 -7.85
CA ASP A 90 -20.93 9.60 -8.39
C ASP A 90 -21.38 8.50 -9.36
N GLY A 91 -20.45 7.66 -9.85
CA GLY A 91 -20.79 6.58 -10.78
C GLY A 91 -20.89 7.00 -12.25
N ALA A 92 -20.35 8.15 -12.64
CA ALA A 92 -20.43 8.63 -14.02
C ALA A 92 -19.75 7.70 -15.06
N ASN A 93 -18.73 6.95 -14.63
CA ASN A 93 -17.93 6.06 -15.50
C ASN A 93 -17.93 4.60 -14.97
N GLY A 94 -19.05 4.10 -14.46
CA GLY A 94 -19.21 2.75 -13.92
C GLY A 94 -19.90 2.76 -12.56
N PRO A 95 -19.84 1.65 -11.79
CA PRO A 95 -20.49 1.58 -10.49
C PRO A 95 -20.02 2.71 -9.56
N ALA A 96 -20.96 3.41 -8.94
CA ALA A 96 -20.67 4.45 -7.95
C ALA A 96 -20.04 3.86 -6.70
N ILE A 97 -19.01 4.52 -6.15
CA ILE A 97 -18.53 4.22 -4.80
C ILE A 97 -19.54 4.75 -3.78
N GLY A 98 -20.13 5.93 -4.02
CA GLY A 98 -21.10 6.56 -3.14
C GLY A 98 -20.48 7.19 -1.89
N TYR A 99 -21.35 7.67 -1.01
CA TYR A 99 -20.99 8.26 0.28
C TYR A 99 -21.60 7.43 1.43
N PRO A 100 -20.89 7.31 2.60
CA PRO A 100 -19.54 7.79 2.83
C PRO A 100 -18.50 6.93 2.11
N CYS A 101 -17.34 7.52 1.79
CA CYS A 101 -16.22 6.82 1.21
C CYS A 101 -14.90 7.33 1.80
N VAL A 102 -13.82 6.59 1.56
CA VAL A 102 -12.48 6.94 2.04
C VAL A 102 -11.55 7.20 0.86
N VAL A 103 -10.90 8.36 0.85
CA VAL A 103 -9.91 8.74 -0.16
C VAL A 103 -8.52 8.63 0.47
N LYS A 104 -7.59 7.97 -0.24
CA LYS A 104 -6.20 7.76 0.20
C LYS A 104 -5.24 7.98 -0.95
N PRO A 105 -4.01 8.51 -0.73
CA PRO A 105 -2.97 8.44 -1.76
C PRO A 105 -2.61 6.98 -2.02
N VAL A 106 -2.20 6.67 -3.25
CA VAL A 106 -1.77 5.31 -3.62
C VAL A 106 -0.56 4.88 -2.80
N MET A 107 0.31 5.82 -2.42
CA MET A 107 1.51 5.54 -1.65
C MET A 107 1.62 6.47 -0.44
N SER A 108 1.27 5.97 0.73
CA SER A 108 1.43 6.64 2.03
C SER A 108 1.33 5.63 3.17
N SER A 109 1.81 6.00 4.36
CA SER A 109 1.70 5.22 5.60
C SER A 109 1.06 6.03 6.72
N SER A 110 0.66 5.35 7.78
CA SER A 110 0.15 5.96 9.02
C SER A 110 -1.00 6.93 8.79
N GLY A 111 -1.95 6.60 7.90
CA GLY A 111 -3.13 7.41 7.63
C GLY A 111 -2.88 8.78 6.97
N LYS A 112 -1.62 9.12 6.65
CA LYS A 112 -1.30 10.41 6.00
C LYS A 112 -1.98 10.52 4.65
N GLY A 113 -2.67 11.65 4.42
CA GLY A 113 -3.44 11.89 3.20
C GLY A 113 -4.77 11.15 3.13
N GLN A 114 -5.16 10.40 4.16
CA GLN A 114 -6.44 9.72 4.21
C GLN A 114 -7.55 10.65 4.71
N SER A 115 -8.70 10.61 4.03
CA SER A 115 -9.89 11.37 4.41
C SER A 115 -11.14 10.53 4.32
N LEU A 116 -12.02 10.64 5.32
CA LEU A 116 -13.40 10.18 5.24
C LEU A 116 -14.22 11.28 4.57
N VAL A 117 -14.81 10.95 3.43
CA VAL A 117 -15.65 11.84 2.61
C VAL A 117 -17.10 11.46 2.85
N LYS A 118 -17.87 12.35 3.47
CA LYS A 118 -19.27 12.11 3.83
C LYS A 118 -20.24 12.73 2.84
N THR A 119 -19.83 13.82 2.19
CA THR A 119 -20.65 14.60 1.29
C THR A 119 -19.86 15.07 0.07
N PRO A 120 -20.52 15.49 -1.03
CA PRO A 120 -19.85 16.08 -2.19
C PRO A 120 -18.95 17.29 -1.86
N ALA A 121 -19.29 18.05 -0.83
CA ALA A 121 -18.51 19.23 -0.41
C ALA A 121 -17.12 18.86 0.13
N ASP A 122 -16.94 17.63 0.63
CA ASP A 122 -15.68 17.17 1.22
C ASP A 122 -14.66 16.71 0.16
N VAL A 123 -15.10 16.40 -1.06
CA VAL A 123 -14.29 15.71 -2.09
C VAL A 123 -13.04 16.51 -2.46
N LYS A 124 -13.19 17.83 -2.67
CA LYS A 124 -12.06 18.68 -3.04
C LYS A 124 -11.00 18.73 -1.95
N ALA A 125 -11.41 18.89 -0.70
CA ALA A 125 -10.47 18.93 0.44
C ALA A 125 -9.75 17.58 0.62
N ALA A 126 -10.46 16.46 0.43
CA ALA A 126 -9.87 15.13 0.47
C ALA A 126 -8.85 14.91 -0.65
N TRP A 127 -9.15 15.35 -1.87
CA TRP A 127 -8.22 15.32 -2.99
C TRP A 127 -6.95 16.13 -2.70
N ASP A 128 -7.11 17.40 -2.29
CA ASP A 128 -5.98 18.30 -2.01
C ASP A 128 -5.07 17.73 -0.91
N TYR A 129 -5.68 17.15 0.14
CA TYR A 129 -4.92 16.52 1.22
C TYR A 129 -4.19 15.28 0.75
N ALA A 130 -4.84 14.39 0.01
CA ALA A 130 -4.20 13.18 -0.53
C ALA A 130 -3.06 13.53 -1.49
N ALA A 131 -3.24 14.53 -2.36
CA ALA A 131 -2.22 14.97 -3.31
C ALA A 131 -0.99 15.59 -2.62
N SER A 132 -1.19 16.30 -1.49
CA SER A 132 -0.10 16.93 -0.74
C SER A 132 0.67 15.97 0.17
N ALA A 133 0.04 14.87 0.60
CA ALA A 133 0.58 13.95 1.62
C ALA A 133 1.22 12.69 1.03
N GLY A 134 1.07 12.42 -0.27
CA GLY A 134 1.70 11.30 -0.96
C GLY A 134 3.22 11.38 -0.91
N ARG A 135 3.90 10.26 -0.61
CA ARG A 135 5.38 10.21 -0.56
C ARG A 135 6.02 10.10 -1.94
N VAL A 136 5.32 9.48 -2.88
CA VAL A 136 5.74 9.29 -4.28
C VAL A 136 4.47 9.32 -5.12
N ASP A 137 4.52 9.82 -6.36
CA ASP A 137 3.37 9.98 -7.23
C ASP A 137 2.24 10.85 -6.63
N ALA A 138 2.56 12.10 -6.35
CA ALA A 138 1.59 13.10 -5.98
C ALA A 138 0.58 13.28 -7.12
N GLY A 139 -0.64 12.76 -6.96
CA GLY A 139 -1.71 12.96 -7.93
C GLY A 139 -2.58 11.72 -8.20
N ARG A 140 -2.17 10.50 -7.80
CA ARG A 140 -3.01 9.32 -7.92
C ARG A 140 -3.57 8.90 -6.57
N VAL A 141 -4.88 8.70 -6.51
CA VAL A 141 -5.59 8.30 -5.30
C VAL A 141 -6.39 7.02 -5.52
N ILE A 142 -6.67 6.32 -4.44
CA ILE A 142 -7.71 5.31 -4.36
C ILE A 142 -8.89 5.90 -3.58
N VAL A 143 -10.12 5.70 -4.08
CA VAL A 143 -11.35 5.90 -3.33
C VAL A 143 -11.97 4.55 -3.04
N GLU A 144 -12.34 4.33 -1.80
CA GLU A 144 -12.88 3.07 -1.30
C GLU A 144 -14.23 3.32 -0.63
N GLY A 145 -15.19 2.40 -0.83
CA GLY A 145 -16.42 2.40 -0.06
C GLY A 145 -16.12 2.26 1.43
N PHE A 146 -16.80 3.04 2.24
CA PHE A 146 -16.68 2.93 3.69
C PHE A 146 -17.28 1.59 4.16
N ILE A 147 -16.53 0.89 5.00
CA ILE A 147 -16.97 -0.34 5.64
C ILE A 147 -17.15 -0.05 7.13
N ASP A 148 -18.36 -0.26 7.61
CA ASP A 148 -18.68 -0.19 9.05
C ASP A 148 -18.43 -1.57 9.65
N PHE A 149 -17.23 -1.79 10.17
CA PHE A 149 -16.81 -3.08 10.72
C PHE A 149 -16.89 -3.07 12.26
N ASP A 150 -17.19 -4.20 12.85
CA ASP A 150 -17.30 -4.34 14.31
C ASP A 150 -15.94 -4.25 15.01
N TYR A 151 -14.88 -4.75 14.36
CA TYR A 151 -13.52 -4.72 14.88
C TYR A 151 -12.48 -4.84 13.77
N GLU A 152 -11.26 -4.42 14.08
CA GLU A 152 -10.09 -4.51 13.22
C GLU A 152 -9.04 -5.43 13.84
N ILE A 153 -8.42 -6.27 13.02
CA ILE A 153 -7.32 -7.14 13.44
C ILE A 153 -6.13 -7.01 12.51
N THR A 154 -4.94 -7.27 13.07
CA THR A 154 -3.76 -7.62 12.29
C THR A 154 -3.51 -9.12 12.42
N GLN A 155 -3.49 -9.82 11.29
CA GLN A 155 -3.04 -11.20 11.20
C GLN A 155 -1.60 -11.23 10.70
N LEU A 156 -0.64 -11.38 11.61
CA LEU A 156 0.76 -11.57 11.24
C LEU A 156 0.96 -12.97 10.68
N THR A 157 1.73 -13.04 9.61
CA THR A 157 2.13 -14.29 8.97
C THR A 157 3.64 -14.32 8.77
N VAL A 158 4.26 -15.48 8.98
CA VAL A 158 5.67 -15.70 8.73
C VAL A 158 5.80 -16.76 7.63
N ARG A 159 6.45 -16.40 6.54
CA ARG A 159 6.76 -17.33 5.46
C ARG A 159 8.24 -17.66 5.51
N ALA A 160 8.58 -18.91 5.79
CA ALA A 160 9.95 -19.37 5.99
C ALA A 160 10.15 -20.79 5.46
N LEU A 161 11.40 -21.23 5.40
CA LEU A 161 11.71 -22.65 5.17
C LEU A 161 11.39 -23.43 6.44
N GLY A 162 10.53 -24.43 6.32
CA GLY A 162 10.26 -25.38 7.39
C GLY A 162 11.38 -26.43 7.53
N GLU A 163 11.24 -27.34 8.49
CA GLU A 163 12.19 -28.42 8.73
C GLU A 163 12.37 -29.35 7.53
N SER A 164 11.34 -29.49 6.73
CA SER A 164 11.35 -30.28 5.48
C SER A 164 12.15 -29.62 4.34
N GLY A 165 12.61 -28.37 4.51
CA GLY A 165 13.18 -27.55 3.46
C GLY A 165 12.17 -26.96 2.48
N GLN A 166 10.87 -27.19 2.69
CA GLN A 166 9.78 -26.59 1.92
C GLN A 166 9.39 -25.24 2.53
N VAL A 167 8.88 -24.35 1.69
CA VAL A 167 8.36 -23.06 2.17
C VAL A 167 7.02 -23.29 2.88
N GLU A 168 6.96 -22.86 4.13
CA GLU A 168 5.76 -22.95 4.98
C GLU A 168 5.30 -21.54 5.38
N THR A 169 3.99 -21.42 5.67
CA THR A 169 3.41 -20.17 6.19
C THR A 169 2.85 -20.43 7.57
N PHE A 170 3.35 -19.68 8.54
CA PHE A 170 2.92 -19.72 9.93
C PHE A 170 2.02 -18.52 10.21
N PHE A 171 0.93 -18.76 10.92
CA PHE A 171 -0.01 -17.72 11.34
C PHE A 171 0.19 -17.47 12.83
N CYS A 172 0.47 -16.21 13.18
CA CYS A 172 0.52 -15.79 14.57
C CYS A 172 -0.89 -15.61 15.12
N GLU A 173 -1.03 -15.48 16.45
CA GLU A 173 -2.31 -15.07 17.03
C GLU A 173 -2.73 -13.70 16.46
N PRO A 174 -4.01 -13.52 16.12
CA PRO A 174 -4.50 -12.24 15.62
C PRO A 174 -4.44 -11.19 16.72
N ILE A 175 -4.08 -9.97 16.34
CA ILE A 175 -3.98 -8.81 17.25
C ILE A 175 -5.16 -7.89 16.94
N GLY A 176 -6.03 -7.69 17.92
CA GLY A 176 -7.12 -6.69 17.83
C GLY A 176 -6.59 -5.27 18.01
N HIS A 177 -7.26 -4.29 17.39
CA HIS A 177 -6.86 -2.90 17.44
C HIS A 177 -8.03 -1.95 17.59
N VAL A 178 -7.74 -0.83 18.28
CA VAL A 178 -8.49 0.42 18.15
C VAL A 178 -7.57 1.47 17.53
N GLN A 179 -8.03 2.08 16.45
CA GLN A 179 -7.35 3.21 15.84
C GLN A 179 -8.11 4.51 16.07
N VAL A 180 -7.39 5.59 16.36
CA VAL A 180 -7.93 6.94 16.41
C VAL A 180 -7.06 7.82 15.51
N SER A 181 -7.69 8.44 14.51
CA SER A 181 -7.00 9.31 13.54
C SER A 181 -5.79 8.66 12.84
N GLY A 182 -5.82 7.33 12.66
CA GLY A 182 -4.76 6.57 12.00
C GLY A 182 -3.66 6.05 12.93
N ASP A 183 -3.71 6.37 14.21
CA ASP A 183 -2.79 5.87 15.23
C ASP A 183 -3.43 4.74 16.03
N TYR A 184 -2.65 3.69 16.30
CA TYR A 184 -3.06 2.62 17.22
C TYR A 184 -3.04 3.15 18.66
N VAL A 185 -4.19 3.15 19.31
CA VAL A 185 -4.34 3.60 20.70
C VAL A 185 -4.50 2.45 21.67
N GLU A 186 -4.95 1.30 21.20
CA GLU A 186 -5.11 0.07 21.97
C GLU A 186 -4.87 -1.15 21.08
N SER A 187 -4.23 -2.19 21.62
CA SER A 187 -4.04 -3.48 20.96
C SER A 187 -4.12 -4.60 22.02
N TRP A 188 -4.76 -5.73 21.70
CA TRP A 188 -4.93 -6.89 22.56
C TRP A 188 -4.81 -8.22 21.82
#